data_51cadc8c66ba6898708b1ca9b1d55ceb
#
_entry.id   51cadc8c66ba6898708b1ca9b1d55ceb
#
_cell.length_a   1.000
_cell.length_b   1.000
_cell.length_c   1.000
_cell.angle_alpha   90.00
_cell.angle_beta   90.00
_cell.angle_gamma   90.00
#
_symmetry.space_group_name_H-M   'P 1'
#
loop_
_entity.id
_entity.type
_entity.pdbx_description
1 polymer ?
#
loop_
_entity_poly.entity_id
_entity_poly.type
_entity_poly.pdbx_seq_one_letter_code
_entity_poly.pdbx_strand_id
1 'polypeptide(L)'
;MTEFFPEVKKVKFEGPNSKNPLAFKHYNPKQKIMGKTMAEHLRFAVCYWHTFKGLGADQFGANTILRSYNKAADSMQRAEQTMHAAFEFFTKLGVNYWCFHDRDIAP
;
A
#
# COMPACT_ATOMS: atom_id res chain seq x y z
N MET A 1 12.65 -13.72 4.16
CA MET A 1 11.40 -13.30 3.48
C MET A 1 11.75 -12.33 2.37
N THR A 2 11.19 -12.52 1.20
CA THR A 2 11.44 -11.64 0.05
C THR A 2 10.80 -10.27 0.29
N GLU A 3 11.58 -9.22 0.08
CA GLU A 3 11.09 -7.85 0.12
C GLU A 3 10.64 -7.44 -1.29
N PHE A 4 9.43 -6.90 -1.41
CA PHE A 4 8.86 -6.51 -2.70
C PHE A 4 9.09 -5.05 -3.06
N PHE A 5 9.36 -4.21 -2.05
CA PHE A 5 9.63 -2.78 -2.24
C PHE A 5 10.95 -2.39 -1.56
N PRO A 6 12.08 -3.01 -1.94
CA PRO A 6 13.34 -2.81 -1.21
C PRO A 6 13.89 -1.38 -1.30
N GLU A 7 13.50 -0.65 -2.34
CA GLU A 7 13.95 0.72 -2.56
C GLU A 7 13.14 1.74 -1.77
N VAL A 8 12.02 1.33 -1.19
CA VAL A 8 11.12 2.20 -0.46
C VAL A 8 11.31 1.98 1.04
N LYS A 9 11.75 3.03 1.73
CA LYS A 9 11.82 3.08 3.18
C LYS A 9 10.45 3.44 3.75
N LYS A 10 10.28 3.28 5.06
CA LYS A 10 9.05 3.71 5.72
C LYS A 10 8.81 5.19 5.43
N VAL A 11 7.60 5.50 4.93
CA VAL A 11 7.19 6.87 4.61
C VAL A 11 6.93 7.61 5.91
N LYS A 12 7.52 8.79 6.06
CA LYS A 12 7.43 9.62 7.27
C LYS A 12 7.02 11.04 6.93
N PHE A 13 6.53 11.74 7.94
CA PHE A 13 6.32 13.18 7.83
C PHE A 13 7.67 13.90 7.80
N GLU A 14 7.87 14.73 6.78
CA GLU A 14 9.10 15.53 6.61
C GLU A 14 8.82 17.02 6.47
N GLY A 15 7.56 17.41 6.37
CA GLY A 15 7.14 18.79 6.26
C GLY A 15 6.98 19.28 4.82
N PRO A 16 6.38 20.47 4.63
CA PRO A 16 6.00 20.98 3.31
C PRO A 16 7.19 21.31 2.40
N ASN A 17 8.37 21.52 2.97
CA ASN A 17 9.57 21.86 2.22
C ASN A 17 10.40 20.64 1.80
N SER A 18 9.98 19.44 2.18
CA SER A 18 10.67 18.21 1.79
C SER A 18 10.61 18.03 0.28
N LYS A 19 11.72 17.62 -0.31
CA LYS A 19 11.82 17.26 -1.72
C LYS A 19 11.74 15.77 -1.96
N ASN A 20 11.58 14.98 -0.88
CA ASN A 20 11.40 13.55 -0.98
C ASN A 20 9.99 13.24 -1.48
N PRO A 21 9.83 12.60 -2.67
CA PRO A 21 8.50 12.30 -3.22
C PRO A 21 7.75 11.24 -2.40
N LEU A 22 8.47 10.48 -1.56
CA LEU A 22 7.90 9.44 -0.71
C LEU A 22 7.90 9.87 0.76
N ALA A 23 7.50 11.11 1.01
CA ALA A 23 7.35 11.66 2.36
C ALA A 23 6.01 12.37 2.49
N PHE A 24 5.44 12.36 3.68
CA PHE A 24 4.28 13.17 3.98
C PHE A 24 4.71 14.62 4.21
N LYS A 25 4.10 15.54 3.52
CA LYS A 25 4.42 16.97 3.61
C LYS A 25 3.48 17.72 4.54
N HIS A 26 2.25 17.25 4.67
CA HIS A 26 1.20 17.90 5.46
C HIS A 26 0.58 16.98 6.50
N TYR A 27 0.67 15.67 6.31
CA TYR A 27 0.17 14.70 7.27
C TYR A 27 1.24 14.39 8.30
N ASN A 28 1.06 14.93 9.51
CA ASN A 28 1.90 14.60 10.68
C ASN A 28 1.07 13.76 11.65
N PRO A 29 1.25 12.43 11.67
CA PRO A 29 0.39 11.56 12.47
C PRO A 29 0.45 11.83 13.97
N LYS A 30 1.54 12.43 14.46
CA LYS A 30 1.72 12.72 15.88
C LYS A 30 1.23 14.12 16.30
N GLN A 31 0.87 14.95 15.35
CA GLN A 31 0.39 16.30 15.66
C GLN A 31 -0.95 16.24 16.38
N LYS A 32 -1.05 16.89 17.52
CA LYS A 32 -2.31 16.96 18.25
C LYS A 32 -3.16 18.11 17.77
N ILE A 33 -4.43 17.83 17.52
CA ILE A 33 -5.45 18.79 17.09
C ILE A 33 -6.69 18.49 17.94
N MET A 34 -7.13 19.46 18.73
CA MET A 34 -8.30 19.31 19.60
C MET A 34 -8.21 18.09 20.51
N GLY A 35 -7.03 17.84 21.09
CA GLY A 35 -6.79 16.78 22.06
C GLY A 35 -6.52 15.39 21.49
N LYS A 36 -6.59 15.21 20.17
CA LYS A 36 -6.28 13.94 19.51
C LYS A 36 -5.21 14.15 18.45
N THR A 37 -4.46 13.08 18.15
CA THR A 37 -3.48 13.13 17.08
C THR A 37 -4.14 13.19 15.72
N MET A 38 -3.43 13.69 14.73
CA MET A 38 -3.92 13.70 13.35
C MET A 38 -4.25 12.26 12.88
N ALA A 39 -3.44 11.27 13.26
CA ALA A 39 -3.70 9.87 12.97
C ALA A 39 -5.03 9.37 13.56
N GLU A 40 -5.39 9.83 14.76
CA GLU A 40 -6.65 9.48 15.38
C GLU A 40 -7.86 10.11 14.70
N HIS A 41 -7.69 11.32 14.15
CA HIS A 41 -8.75 11.98 13.37
C HIS A 41 -8.89 11.39 11.97
N LEU A 42 -7.78 11.05 11.32
CA LEU A 42 -7.73 10.62 9.92
C LEU A 42 -7.30 9.15 9.85
N ARG A 43 -8.27 8.26 9.86
CA ARG A 43 -8.04 6.81 9.83
C ARG A 43 -8.06 6.33 8.39
N PHE A 44 -6.89 6.35 7.73
CA PHE A 44 -6.76 5.88 6.36
C PHE A 44 -6.82 4.36 6.28
N ALA A 45 -7.46 3.85 5.24
CA ALA A 45 -7.47 2.44 4.90
C ALA A 45 -6.96 2.25 3.48
N VAL A 46 -6.23 1.16 3.25
CA VAL A 46 -5.78 0.79 1.91
C VAL A 46 -6.80 -0.17 1.29
N CYS A 47 -7.17 0.09 0.06
CA CYS A 47 -8.05 -0.76 -0.73
C CYS A 47 -7.24 -1.86 -1.39
N TYR A 48 -7.48 -3.13 -1.01
CA TYR A 48 -6.68 -4.27 -1.48
C TYR A 48 -6.82 -4.49 -2.99
N TRP A 49 -8.06 -4.42 -3.51
CA TRP A 49 -8.30 -4.75 -4.93
C TRP A 49 -7.70 -3.74 -5.90
N HIS A 50 -7.86 -2.46 -5.65
CA HIS A 50 -7.28 -1.44 -6.54
C HIS A 50 -5.75 -1.38 -6.41
N THR A 51 -5.26 -1.48 -5.18
CA THR A 51 -3.84 -1.29 -4.92
C THR A 51 -3.00 -2.46 -5.41
N PHE A 52 -3.44 -3.70 -5.15
CA PHE A 52 -2.61 -4.88 -5.39
C PHE A 52 -3.08 -5.76 -6.54
N LYS A 53 -4.35 -5.69 -6.93
CA LYS A 53 -4.91 -6.54 -7.98
C LYS A 53 -5.09 -5.80 -9.30
N GLY A 54 -5.01 -4.48 -9.31
CA GLY A 54 -5.11 -3.70 -10.54
C GLY A 54 -3.92 -3.95 -11.47
N LEU A 55 -4.19 -4.25 -12.74
CA LEU A 55 -3.17 -4.58 -13.73
C LEU A 55 -3.09 -3.53 -14.84
N GLY A 56 -3.78 -2.42 -14.71
CA GLY A 56 -3.72 -1.32 -15.68
C GLY A 56 -4.50 -1.58 -16.96
N ALA A 57 -5.45 -2.51 -16.95
CA ALA A 57 -6.36 -2.73 -18.08
C ALA A 57 -7.52 -1.74 -18.04
N ASP A 58 -7.98 -1.34 -19.21
CA ASP A 58 -9.18 -0.53 -19.39
C ASP A 58 -9.92 -0.96 -20.66
N GLN A 59 -10.96 -0.21 -21.03
CA GLN A 59 -11.75 -0.51 -22.23
C GLN A 59 -10.97 -0.35 -23.54
N PHE A 60 -9.80 0.28 -23.51
CA PHE A 60 -8.98 0.55 -24.69
C PHE A 60 -7.77 -0.37 -24.82
N GLY A 61 -7.46 -1.17 -23.81
CA GLY A 61 -6.27 -1.99 -23.85
C GLY A 61 -6.17 -3.03 -22.76
N ALA A 62 -5.23 -3.94 -22.97
CA ALA A 62 -4.92 -5.04 -22.06
C ALA A 62 -4.07 -4.57 -20.88
N ASN A 63 -3.74 -5.49 -19.99
CA ASN A 63 -2.92 -5.23 -18.80
C ASN A 63 -1.57 -4.59 -19.13
N THR A 64 -1.23 -3.52 -18.43
CA THR A 64 0.02 -2.76 -18.65
C THR A 64 0.95 -2.82 -17.46
N ILE A 65 0.48 -3.26 -16.30
CA ILE A 65 1.27 -3.28 -15.06
C ILE A 65 1.72 -4.69 -14.75
N LEU A 66 3.04 -4.89 -14.62
CA LEU A 66 3.64 -6.14 -14.17
C LEU A 66 3.96 -6.01 -12.68
N ARG A 67 3.38 -6.92 -11.89
CA ARG A 67 3.60 -6.94 -10.45
C ARG A 67 4.60 -8.04 -10.10
N SER A 68 5.64 -7.71 -9.34
CA SER A 68 6.66 -8.68 -8.92
C SER A 68 6.06 -9.83 -8.11
N TYR A 69 5.03 -9.56 -7.34
CA TYR A 69 4.35 -10.54 -6.49
C TYR A 69 3.27 -11.35 -7.22
N ASN A 70 3.11 -11.16 -8.52
CA ASN A 70 2.09 -11.85 -9.33
C ASN A 70 2.71 -12.73 -10.42
N LYS A 71 3.95 -13.17 -10.25
CA LYS A 71 4.70 -13.91 -11.27
C LYS A 71 4.71 -15.42 -11.07
N ALA A 72 4.41 -15.91 -9.87
CA ALA A 72 4.43 -17.35 -9.59
C ALA A 72 3.41 -18.08 -10.47
N ALA A 73 3.79 -19.28 -10.93
CA ALA A 73 2.90 -20.11 -11.76
C ALA A 73 1.73 -20.66 -10.94
N ASP A 74 1.99 -21.01 -9.70
CA ASP A 74 0.97 -21.52 -8.79
C ASP A 74 0.10 -20.40 -8.22
N SER A 75 -1.21 -20.61 -8.24
CA SER A 75 -2.19 -19.59 -7.79
C SER A 75 -2.10 -19.33 -6.29
N MET A 76 -1.85 -20.36 -5.48
CA MET A 76 -1.69 -20.20 -4.04
C MET A 76 -0.45 -19.36 -3.72
N GLN A 77 0.67 -19.65 -4.38
CA GLN A 77 1.88 -18.86 -4.21
C GLN A 77 1.67 -17.39 -4.61
N ARG A 78 0.93 -17.13 -5.70
CA ARG A 78 0.60 -15.75 -6.08
C ARG A 78 -0.23 -15.06 -5.00
N ALA A 79 -1.21 -15.74 -4.44
CA ALA A 79 -2.02 -15.19 -3.36
C ALA A 79 -1.19 -14.86 -2.12
N GLU A 80 -0.30 -15.77 -1.72
CA GLU A 80 0.61 -15.57 -0.59
C GLU A 80 1.58 -14.41 -0.82
N GLN A 81 2.19 -14.35 -1.99
CA GLN A 81 3.12 -13.27 -2.34
C GLN A 81 2.42 -11.93 -2.37
N THR A 82 1.21 -11.87 -2.90
CA THR A 82 0.40 -10.65 -2.88
C THR A 82 0.11 -10.20 -1.46
N MET A 83 -0.24 -11.14 -0.58
CA MET A 83 -0.47 -10.84 0.84
C MET A 83 0.79 -10.27 1.51
N HIS A 84 1.94 -10.89 1.29
CA HIS A 84 3.21 -10.39 1.85
C HIS A 84 3.55 -9.00 1.32
N ALA A 85 3.36 -8.77 0.03
CA ALA A 85 3.57 -7.45 -0.56
C ALA A 85 2.60 -6.41 0.04
N ALA A 86 1.35 -6.80 0.28
CA ALA A 86 0.35 -5.92 0.88
C ALA A 86 0.76 -5.48 2.30
N PHE A 87 1.16 -6.43 3.14
CA PHE A 87 1.57 -6.09 4.51
C PHE A 87 2.87 -5.29 4.56
N GLU A 88 3.80 -5.54 3.66
CA GLU A 88 4.99 -4.70 3.51
C GLU A 88 4.58 -3.26 3.14
N PHE A 89 3.65 -3.11 2.19
CA PHE A 89 3.12 -1.81 1.77
C PHE A 89 2.44 -1.08 2.94
N PHE A 90 1.56 -1.75 3.68
CA PHE A 90 0.87 -1.16 4.83
C PHE A 90 1.86 -0.67 5.88
N THR A 91 2.88 -1.48 6.17
CA THR A 91 3.90 -1.16 7.15
C THR A 91 4.73 0.05 6.74
N LYS A 92 5.17 0.07 5.49
CA LYS A 92 6.00 1.17 4.96
C LYS A 92 5.21 2.47 4.81
N LEU A 93 3.93 2.39 4.46
CA LEU A 93 3.06 3.56 4.38
C LEU A 93 2.59 4.04 5.77
N GLY A 94 2.58 3.15 6.75
CA GLY A 94 2.14 3.47 8.11
C GLY A 94 0.63 3.48 8.25
N VAL A 95 -0.09 2.69 7.43
CA VAL A 95 -1.55 2.58 7.48
C VAL A 95 -1.93 1.34 8.28
N ASN A 96 -2.85 1.52 9.25
CA ASN A 96 -3.25 0.46 10.17
C ASN A 96 -4.53 -0.26 9.75
N TYR A 97 -5.22 0.24 8.74
CA TYR A 97 -6.50 -0.29 8.29
C TYR A 97 -6.43 -0.65 6.81
N TRP A 98 -7.15 -1.69 6.42
CA TRP A 98 -7.26 -2.10 5.04
C TRP A 98 -8.61 -2.77 4.80
N CYS A 99 -9.10 -2.69 3.59
CA CYS A 99 -10.38 -3.27 3.20
C CYS A 99 -10.19 -4.20 2.00
N PHE A 100 -10.98 -5.26 1.95
CA PHE A 100 -10.87 -6.31 0.95
C PHE A 100 -12.19 -7.04 0.77
N HIS A 101 -12.34 -7.69 -0.36
CA HIS A 101 -13.34 -8.73 -0.57
C HIS A 101 -12.68 -10.09 -0.39
N ASP A 102 -13.45 -11.11 -0.02
CA ASP A 102 -12.94 -12.47 0.13
C ASP A 102 -12.21 -12.94 -1.13
N ARG A 103 -12.72 -12.58 -2.31
CA ARG A 103 -12.12 -12.91 -3.60
C ARG A 103 -10.74 -12.27 -3.82
N ASP A 104 -10.49 -11.12 -3.23
CA ASP A 104 -9.21 -10.41 -3.43
C ASP A 104 -8.03 -11.17 -2.85
N ILE A 105 -8.25 -11.89 -1.75
CA ILE A 105 -7.21 -12.62 -1.03
C ILE A 105 -7.16 -14.10 -1.40
N ALA A 106 -8.13 -14.59 -2.16
CA ALA A 106 -8.17 -15.99 -2.62
C ALA A 106 -7.20 -16.24 -3.77
N PRO A 107 -6.75 -17.51 -3.93
CA PRO A 107 -5.93 -17.90 -5.08
C PRO A 107 -6.61 -17.67 -6.43
#